data_03e22881cddae4058d63e6081745a756
#
_entry.id   03e22881cddae4058d63e6081745a756
#
_cell.length_a   1.000
_cell.length_b   1.000
_cell.length_c   1.000
_cell.angle_alpha   90.00
_cell.angle_beta   90.00
_cell.angle_gamma   90.00
#
_symmetry.space_group_name_H-M   'P 1'
#
loop_
_entity.id
_entity.type
_entity.pdbx_description
1 polymer ?
#
loop_
_entity_poly.entity_id
_entity_poly.type
_entity_poly.pdbx_seq_one_letter_code
_entity_poly.pdbx_strand_id
1 'polypeptide(L)'
;LIHQDGKIIPFVFPKDTIVLDKFLLAEKEQGRRRFTMAHEASHHILSKMYAMPSEGRFHAEYDSERSYSKEELAQMFASVEWQADTMGASLLMPRRIIENALAKYNQSNPIKVYGDNTITSKDKAVIRRMAAYIGVSYTALVIRLRDMGLFEYHNILEYISNELNLG
;
A
#
# COMPACT_ATOMS: atom_id res chain seq x y z
N LEU A 1 -9.03 24.77 -6.27
CA LEU A 1 -8.82 25.78 -7.31
C LEU A 1 -8.43 25.09 -8.59
N ILE A 2 -9.03 25.47 -9.71
CA ILE A 2 -8.64 24.98 -11.04
C ILE A 2 -8.26 26.18 -11.92
N HIS A 3 -7.37 25.95 -12.88
CA HIS A 3 -7.04 26.93 -13.93
C HIS A 3 -7.96 26.69 -15.12
N GLN A 4 -8.80 27.69 -15.43
CA GLN A 4 -9.66 27.68 -16.60
C GLN A 4 -9.56 29.04 -17.30
N ASP A 5 -9.21 29.05 -18.56
CA ASP A 5 -9.07 30.25 -19.41
C ASP A 5 -8.19 31.34 -18.79
N GLY A 6 -7.06 30.94 -18.17
CA GLY A 6 -6.11 31.82 -17.50
C GLY A 6 -6.57 32.39 -16.17
N LYS A 7 -7.70 31.96 -15.65
CA LYS A 7 -8.22 32.36 -14.33
C LYS A 7 -8.16 31.18 -13.35
N ILE A 8 -7.91 31.53 -12.10
CA ILE A 8 -8.01 30.55 -10.98
C ILE A 8 -9.42 30.66 -10.43
N ILE A 9 -10.19 29.58 -10.55
CA ILE A 9 -11.57 29.52 -10.06
C ILE A 9 -11.69 28.44 -8.98
N PRO A 10 -12.52 28.65 -7.94
CA PRO A 10 -12.85 27.59 -6.99
C PRO A 10 -13.62 26.48 -7.70
N PHE A 11 -13.23 25.23 -7.45
CA PHE A 11 -13.94 24.06 -7.95
C PHE A 11 -14.30 23.16 -6.75
N VAL A 12 -15.56 22.79 -6.67
CA VAL A 12 -16.07 21.87 -5.65
C VAL A 12 -16.30 20.52 -6.31
N PHE A 13 -15.54 19.52 -5.86
CA PHE A 13 -15.76 18.15 -6.31
C PHE A 13 -17.08 17.61 -5.74
N PRO A 14 -17.84 16.83 -6.51
CA PRO A 14 -18.99 16.11 -5.98
C PRO A 14 -18.59 15.25 -4.78
N LYS A 15 -19.55 15.02 -3.88
CA LYS A 15 -19.34 14.09 -2.76
C LYS A 15 -18.92 12.72 -3.29
N ASP A 16 -18.08 12.02 -2.53
CA ASP A 16 -17.60 10.68 -2.85
C ASP A 16 -16.71 10.62 -4.13
N THR A 17 -16.03 11.74 -4.45
CA THR A 17 -15.10 11.83 -5.60
C THR A 17 -13.67 11.59 -5.16
N ILE A 18 -13.00 10.62 -5.78
CA ILE A 18 -11.56 10.41 -5.65
C ILE A 18 -10.84 11.19 -6.77
N VAL A 19 -9.90 12.05 -6.40
CA VAL A 19 -9.08 12.82 -7.34
C VAL A 19 -7.71 12.19 -7.46
N LEU A 20 -7.33 11.84 -8.69
CA LEU A 20 -6.03 11.23 -8.96
C LEU A 20 -5.15 12.18 -9.77
N ASP A 21 -3.86 12.15 -9.52
CA ASP A 21 -2.90 12.87 -10.36
C ASP A 21 -2.86 12.25 -11.77
N LYS A 22 -2.75 13.12 -12.77
CA LYS A 22 -2.73 12.74 -14.20
C LYS A 22 -1.62 11.74 -14.54
N PHE A 23 -0.46 11.81 -13.87
CA PHE A 23 0.65 10.87 -14.14
C PHE A 23 0.27 9.41 -13.85
N LEU A 24 -0.68 9.17 -12.93
CA LEU A 24 -1.18 7.83 -12.60
C LEU A 24 -1.97 7.18 -13.74
N LEU A 25 -2.36 7.97 -14.78
CA LEU A 25 -3.05 7.43 -15.96
C LEU A 25 -2.11 6.67 -16.90
N ALA A 26 -0.79 6.88 -16.78
CA ALA A 26 0.19 6.15 -17.58
C ALA A 26 0.09 4.63 -17.33
N GLU A 27 0.24 3.83 -18.38
CA GLU A 27 0.11 2.37 -18.31
C GLU A 27 1.09 1.74 -17.30
N LYS A 28 2.33 2.22 -17.26
CA LYS A 28 3.36 1.78 -16.31
C LYS A 28 3.01 2.05 -14.84
N GLU A 29 2.10 2.98 -14.56
CA GLU A 29 1.66 3.35 -13.22
C GLU A 29 0.38 2.61 -12.78
N GLN A 30 -0.09 1.64 -13.54
CA GLN A 30 -1.33 0.91 -13.25
C GLN A 30 -1.39 0.33 -11.84
N GLY A 31 -0.30 -0.29 -11.37
CA GLY A 31 -0.24 -0.85 -10.01
C GLY A 31 -0.33 0.22 -8.93
N ARG A 32 0.36 1.36 -9.14
CA ARG A 32 0.30 2.51 -8.23
C ARG A 32 -1.10 3.13 -8.22
N ARG A 33 -1.68 3.36 -9.41
CA ARG A 33 -3.05 3.89 -9.54
C ARG A 33 -4.07 3.05 -8.77
N ARG A 34 -4.01 1.71 -8.91
CA ARG A 34 -4.91 0.81 -8.19
C ARG A 34 -4.73 0.92 -6.68
N PHE A 35 -3.48 1.00 -6.21
CA PHE A 35 -3.21 1.15 -4.79
C PHE A 35 -3.72 2.50 -4.27
N THR A 36 -3.43 3.60 -4.96
CA THR A 36 -3.94 4.93 -4.59
C THR A 36 -5.47 4.95 -4.52
N MET A 37 -6.16 4.37 -5.52
CA MET A 37 -7.62 4.29 -5.49
C MET A 37 -8.13 3.47 -4.29
N ALA A 38 -7.49 2.37 -3.96
CA ALA A 38 -7.88 1.54 -2.81
C ALA A 38 -7.60 2.25 -1.48
N HIS A 39 -6.50 3.00 -1.39
CA HIS A 39 -6.14 3.83 -0.24
C HIS A 39 -7.19 4.92 0.00
N GLU A 40 -7.53 5.71 -1.02
CA GLU A 40 -8.55 6.75 -0.93
C GLU A 40 -9.95 6.18 -0.60
N ALA A 41 -10.29 5.04 -1.23
CA ALA A 41 -11.52 4.34 -0.90
C ALA A 41 -11.53 3.85 0.56
N SER A 42 -10.37 3.48 1.10
CA SER A 42 -10.23 3.07 2.50
C SER A 42 -10.48 4.21 3.47
N HIS A 43 -9.98 5.42 3.20
CA HIS A 43 -10.34 6.61 3.98
C HIS A 43 -11.85 6.82 4.02
N HIS A 44 -12.50 6.69 2.86
CA HIS A 44 -13.94 6.85 2.77
C HIS A 44 -14.72 5.77 3.55
N ILE A 45 -14.29 4.50 3.47
CA ILE A 45 -14.90 3.40 4.22
C ILE A 45 -14.70 3.59 5.73
N LEU A 46 -13.46 3.87 6.13
CA LEU A 46 -13.11 4.07 7.55
C LEU A 46 -13.89 5.25 8.16
N SER A 47 -14.03 6.35 7.43
CA SER A 47 -14.80 7.52 7.89
C SER A 47 -16.29 7.22 8.10
N LYS A 48 -16.84 6.27 7.35
CA LYS A 48 -18.24 5.82 7.53
C LYS A 48 -18.39 4.81 8.67
N MET A 49 -17.39 3.98 8.91
CA MET A 49 -17.44 2.97 9.98
C MET A 49 -17.33 3.59 11.38
N TYR A 50 -16.49 4.59 11.51
CA TYR A 50 -16.33 5.33 12.77
C TYR A 50 -17.27 6.53 12.77
N ALA A 51 -18.58 6.33 13.02
CA ALA A 51 -19.64 7.32 13.00
C ALA A 51 -19.17 8.77 13.27
N MET A 52 -18.81 9.49 12.21
CA MET A 52 -18.26 10.84 12.27
C MET A 52 -19.37 11.87 12.23
N PRO A 53 -19.33 12.92 13.03
CA PRO A 53 -20.18 14.08 12.80
C PRO A 53 -19.88 14.72 11.43
N SER A 54 -20.92 15.23 10.78
CA SER A 54 -21.04 15.55 9.37
C SER A 54 -20.28 16.76 8.83
N GLU A 55 -19.36 17.35 9.59
CA GLU A 55 -18.66 18.57 9.19
C GLU A 55 -17.17 18.36 9.08
N GLY A 56 -16.69 18.25 7.82
CA GLY A 56 -15.32 18.52 7.38
C GLY A 56 -14.17 17.92 8.20
N ARG A 57 -14.26 16.68 8.65
CA ARG A 57 -13.26 16.10 9.54
C ARG A 57 -12.30 15.19 8.80
N PHE A 58 -11.04 15.45 9.00
CA PHE A 58 -10.01 14.63 8.45
C PHE A 58 -9.86 13.27 9.13
N HIS A 59 -10.41 13.07 10.38
CA HIS A 59 -10.25 11.78 11.10
C HIS A 59 -11.22 11.61 12.28
N ALA A 60 -11.50 10.34 12.65
CA ALA A 60 -12.38 9.97 13.74
C ALA A 60 -12.01 10.55 15.11
N GLU A 61 -10.76 10.92 15.26
CA GLU A 61 -10.20 11.39 16.53
C GLU A 61 -9.93 12.90 16.54
N TYR A 62 -10.16 13.59 15.41
CA TYR A 62 -9.96 15.03 15.33
C TYR A 62 -11.21 15.78 15.81
N ASP A 63 -11.08 16.51 16.90
CA ASP A 63 -12.08 17.43 17.42
C ASP A 63 -11.69 18.86 17.05
N SER A 64 -12.50 19.53 16.22
CA SER A 64 -12.22 20.90 15.76
C SER A 64 -12.28 21.95 16.88
N GLU A 65 -12.88 21.62 18.02
CA GLU A 65 -12.97 22.50 19.20
C GLU A 65 -11.80 22.31 20.15
N ARG A 66 -11.00 21.27 19.96
CA ARG A 66 -9.80 20.98 20.76
C ARG A 66 -8.54 21.53 20.10
N SER A 67 -7.65 22.13 20.89
CA SER A 67 -6.30 22.46 20.46
C SER A 67 -5.39 21.23 20.59
N TYR A 68 -4.67 20.90 19.52
CA TYR A 68 -3.71 19.80 19.47
C TYR A 68 -2.27 20.32 19.38
N SER A 69 -1.33 19.63 19.99
CA SER A 69 0.08 19.87 19.74
C SER A 69 0.46 19.39 18.33
N LYS A 70 1.60 19.85 17.82
CA LYS A 70 2.13 19.41 16.52
C LYS A 70 2.41 17.89 16.53
N GLU A 71 2.90 17.37 17.64
CA GLU A 71 3.22 15.97 17.84
C GLU A 71 1.96 15.10 17.89
N GLU A 72 0.91 15.53 18.57
CA GLU A 72 -0.39 14.84 18.59
C GLU A 72 -0.99 14.77 17.18
N LEU A 73 -1.01 15.87 16.44
CA LEU A 73 -1.49 15.89 15.06
C LEU A 73 -0.68 14.95 14.15
N ALA A 74 0.66 14.97 14.27
CA ALA A 74 1.51 14.09 13.48
C ALA A 74 1.25 12.60 13.75
N GLN A 75 1.02 12.21 15.02
CA GLN A 75 0.69 10.83 15.40
C GLN A 75 -0.70 10.42 14.90
N MET A 76 -1.68 11.31 15.01
CA MET A 76 -3.03 11.06 14.51
C MET A 76 -3.02 10.83 12.99
N PHE A 77 -2.37 11.72 12.23
CA PHE A 77 -2.24 11.57 10.77
C PHE A 77 -1.53 10.28 10.41
N ALA A 78 -0.43 9.95 11.08
CA ALA A 78 0.30 8.70 10.83
C ALA A 78 -0.58 7.46 11.09
N SER A 79 -1.40 7.46 12.15
CA SER A 79 -2.31 6.36 12.46
C SER A 79 -3.36 6.15 11.38
N VAL A 80 -3.95 7.22 10.89
CA VAL A 80 -5.01 7.15 9.87
C VAL A 80 -4.47 6.74 8.51
N GLU A 81 -3.34 7.30 8.10
CA GLU A 81 -2.66 6.88 6.87
C GLU A 81 -2.29 5.40 6.94
N TRP A 82 -1.77 4.93 8.09
CA TRP A 82 -1.48 3.51 8.29
C TRP A 82 -2.73 2.64 8.19
N GLN A 83 -3.86 3.06 8.75
CA GLN A 83 -5.14 2.35 8.63
C GLN A 83 -5.62 2.28 7.18
N ALA A 84 -5.55 3.39 6.45
CA ALA A 84 -5.93 3.45 5.03
C ALA A 84 -5.02 2.58 4.16
N ASP A 85 -3.71 2.63 4.38
CA ASP A 85 -2.74 1.77 3.70
C ASP A 85 -3.00 0.28 3.96
N THR A 86 -3.22 -0.08 5.23
CA THR A 86 -3.48 -1.46 5.65
C THR A 86 -4.78 -1.99 5.05
N MET A 87 -5.83 -1.19 5.07
CA MET A 87 -7.13 -1.53 4.48
C MET A 87 -7.03 -1.61 2.96
N GLY A 88 -6.41 -0.62 2.30
CA GLY A 88 -6.19 -0.61 0.86
C GLY A 88 -5.38 -1.81 0.38
N ALA A 89 -4.31 -2.16 1.11
CA ALA A 89 -3.54 -3.38 0.85
C ALA A 89 -4.39 -4.64 1.02
N SER A 90 -5.27 -4.68 2.03
CA SER A 90 -6.15 -5.83 2.29
C SER A 90 -7.24 -5.99 1.24
N LEU A 91 -7.76 -4.89 0.70
CA LEU A 91 -8.73 -4.89 -0.40
C LEU A 91 -8.12 -5.41 -1.72
N LEU A 92 -6.90 -4.97 -2.04
CA LEU A 92 -6.22 -5.38 -3.28
C LEU A 92 -5.55 -6.74 -3.18
N MET A 93 -5.01 -7.07 -2.01
CA MET A 93 -4.20 -8.24 -1.77
C MET A 93 -4.73 -9.04 -0.57
N PRO A 94 -5.98 -9.53 -0.62
CA PRO A 94 -6.50 -10.41 0.43
C PRO A 94 -5.66 -11.69 0.48
N ARG A 95 -5.57 -12.31 1.67
CA ARG A 95 -4.74 -13.49 1.96
C ARG A 95 -4.89 -14.57 0.89
N ARG A 96 -6.12 -14.89 0.53
CA ARG A 96 -6.43 -15.92 -0.47
C ARG A 96 -5.79 -15.66 -1.85
N ILE A 97 -5.77 -14.40 -2.30
CA ILE A 97 -5.15 -14.03 -3.58
C ILE A 97 -3.63 -14.22 -3.51
N ILE A 98 -3.00 -13.83 -2.39
CA ILE A 98 -1.56 -14.00 -2.18
C ILE A 98 -1.19 -15.48 -2.13
N GLU A 99 -1.92 -16.29 -1.37
CA GLU A 99 -1.69 -17.74 -1.26
C GLU A 99 -1.86 -18.45 -2.60
N ASN A 100 -2.88 -18.08 -3.38
CA ASN A 100 -3.05 -18.59 -4.75
C ASN A 100 -1.89 -18.20 -5.68
N ALA A 101 -1.38 -16.99 -5.55
CA ALA A 101 -0.22 -16.54 -6.32
C ALA A 101 1.06 -17.27 -5.90
N LEU A 102 1.27 -17.50 -4.60
CA LEU A 102 2.38 -18.32 -4.10
C LEU A 102 2.28 -19.77 -4.61
N ALA A 103 1.10 -20.37 -4.56
CA ALA A 103 0.89 -21.72 -5.09
C ALA A 103 1.24 -21.79 -6.58
N LYS A 104 0.81 -20.81 -7.36
CA LYS A 104 1.03 -20.76 -8.80
C LYS A 104 2.50 -20.50 -9.19
N TYR A 105 3.19 -19.64 -8.48
CA TYR A 105 4.52 -19.17 -8.89
C TYR A 105 5.68 -19.65 -8.03
N ASN A 106 5.41 -20.18 -6.84
CA ASN A 106 6.41 -20.67 -5.89
C ASN A 106 6.02 -22.00 -5.21
N GLN A 107 5.07 -22.75 -5.76
CA GLN A 107 4.62 -24.04 -5.21
C GLN A 107 4.24 -23.95 -3.72
N SER A 108 3.63 -22.86 -3.31
CA SER A 108 3.28 -22.54 -1.91
C SER A 108 4.46 -22.39 -0.95
N ASN A 109 5.71 -22.40 -1.44
CA ASN A 109 6.87 -22.18 -0.59
C ASN A 109 6.91 -20.69 -0.14
N PRO A 110 7.37 -20.42 1.08
CA PRO A 110 7.62 -19.04 1.52
C PRO A 110 8.74 -18.39 0.69
N ILE A 111 8.77 -17.07 0.70
CA ILE A 111 9.85 -16.30 0.08
C ILE A 111 10.99 -16.19 1.07
N LYS A 112 12.20 -16.57 0.68
CA LYS A 112 13.37 -16.51 1.52
C LYS A 112 13.96 -15.10 1.57
N VAL A 113 14.25 -14.64 2.79
CA VAL A 113 14.88 -13.36 3.07
C VAL A 113 16.12 -13.60 3.93
N TYR A 114 17.25 -13.11 3.51
CA TYR A 114 18.54 -13.28 4.17
C TYR A 114 18.98 -11.98 4.84
N GLY A 115 19.44 -12.08 6.10
CA GLY A 115 19.77 -10.89 6.89
C GLY A 115 18.56 -9.96 6.99
N ASP A 116 18.79 -8.66 6.91
CA ASP A 116 17.73 -7.67 7.14
C ASP A 116 16.70 -7.62 5.98
N ASN A 117 17.14 -7.70 4.71
CA ASN A 117 16.24 -7.54 3.55
C ASN A 117 16.79 -8.12 2.24
N THR A 118 17.74 -9.04 2.28
CA THR A 118 18.31 -9.62 1.06
C THR A 118 17.41 -10.73 0.52
N ILE A 119 16.93 -10.57 -0.71
CA ILE A 119 16.10 -11.55 -1.42
C ILE A 119 16.88 -12.03 -2.64
N THR A 120 16.90 -13.34 -2.91
CA THR A 120 17.59 -13.91 -4.06
C THR A 120 17.05 -13.39 -5.38
N SER A 121 17.83 -13.44 -6.44
CA SER A 121 17.38 -13.09 -7.79
C SER A 121 16.19 -13.95 -8.25
N LYS A 122 16.18 -15.22 -7.87
CA LYS A 122 15.09 -16.17 -8.12
C LYS A 122 13.80 -15.72 -7.43
N ASP A 123 13.84 -15.45 -6.13
CA ASP A 123 12.68 -15.03 -5.36
C ASP A 123 12.17 -13.65 -5.78
N LYS A 124 13.08 -12.72 -6.12
CA LYS A 124 12.70 -11.43 -6.75
C LYS A 124 11.92 -11.63 -8.04
N ALA A 125 12.32 -12.59 -8.88
CA ALA A 125 11.60 -12.91 -10.12
C ALA A 125 10.22 -13.52 -9.84
N VAL A 126 10.09 -14.35 -8.80
CA VAL A 126 8.80 -14.88 -8.33
C VAL A 126 7.88 -13.74 -7.89
N ILE A 127 8.37 -12.84 -7.01
CA ILE A 127 7.59 -11.71 -6.52
C ILE A 127 7.13 -10.80 -7.67
N ARG A 128 7.99 -10.53 -8.66
CA ARG A 128 7.62 -9.73 -9.84
C ARG A 128 6.48 -10.38 -10.63
N ARG A 129 6.52 -11.70 -10.84
CA ARG A 129 5.45 -12.45 -11.53
C ARG A 129 4.15 -12.44 -10.73
N MET A 130 4.22 -12.61 -9.41
CA MET A 130 3.06 -12.49 -8.53
C MET A 130 2.47 -11.08 -8.56
N ALA A 131 3.32 -10.05 -8.47
CA ALA A 131 2.89 -8.64 -8.51
C ALA A 131 2.17 -8.31 -9.84
N ALA A 132 2.73 -8.74 -10.97
CA ALA A 132 2.11 -8.59 -12.29
C ALA A 132 0.77 -9.33 -12.38
N TYR A 133 0.70 -10.55 -11.85
CA TYR A 133 -0.53 -11.36 -11.84
C TYR A 133 -1.65 -10.71 -11.00
N ILE A 134 -1.31 -10.16 -9.84
CA ILE A 134 -2.26 -9.48 -8.94
C ILE A 134 -2.58 -8.07 -9.49
N GLY A 135 -1.68 -7.47 -10.25
CA GLY A 135 -1.80 -6.11 -10.78
C GLY A 135 -1.45 -5.04 -9.74
N VAL A 136 -0.41 -5.28 -8.95
CA VAL A 136 0.14 -4.35 -7.95
C VAL A 136 1.62 -4.09 -8.20
N SER A 137 2.20 -3.09 -7.53
CA SER A 137 3.64 -2.86 -7.61
C SER A 137 4.42 -3.94 -6.85
N TYR A 138 5.68 -4.19 -7.26
CA TYR A 138 6.61 -5.07 -6.56
C TYR A 138 6.74 -4.68 -5.07
N THR A 139 6.92 -3.39 -4.80
CA THR A 139 7.09 -2.88 -3.44
C THR A 139 5.85 -3.11 -2.57
N ALA A 140 4.65 -2.84 -3.09
CA ALA A 140 3.41 -3.09 -2.36
C ALA A 140 3.25 -4.58 -2.01
N LEU A 141 3.61 -5.48 -2.94
CA LEU A 141 3.54 -6.92 -2.67
C LEU A 141 4.58 -7.36 -1.63
N VAL A 142 5.82 -6.84 -1.68
CA VAL A 142 6.87 -7.15 -0.67
C VAL A 142 6.42 -6.74 0.72
N ILE A 143 5.87 -5.53 0.88
CA ILE A 143 5.33 -5.05 2.16
C ILE A 143 4.21 -6.00 2.63
N ARG A 144 3.28 -6.34 1.75
CA ARG A 144 2.15 -7.21 2.10
C ARG A 144 2.57 -8.62 2.50
N LEU A 145 3.53 -9.23 1.79
CA LEU A 145 4.10 -10.53 2.15
C LEU A 145 4.74 -10.52 3.54
N ARG A 146 5.46 -9.43 3.87
CA ARG A 146 6.04 -9.21 5.19
C ARG A 146 4.97 -9.13 6.27
N ASP A 147 3.97 -8.28 6.08
CA ASP A 147 2.87 -8.05 7.04
C ASP A 147 2.04 -9.31 7.30
N MET A 148 1.97 -10.19 6.30
CA MET A 148 1.28 -11.48 6.41
C MET A 148 2.15 -12.60 7.00
N GLY A 149 3.42 -12.34 7.30
CA GLY A 149 4.35 -13.36 7.80
C GLY A 149 4.69 -14.46 6.78
N LEU A 150 4.71 -14.12 5.49
CA LEU A 150 4.97 -15.07 4.40
C LEU A 150 6.43 -15.05 3.94
N PHE A 151 7.32 -14.43 4.71
CA PHE A 151 8.77 -14.52 4.55
C PHE A 151 9.36 -15.55 5.49
N GLU A 152 10.35 -16.30 4.99
CA GLU A 152 11.21 -17.17 5.77
C GLU A 152 12.58 -16.51 5.91
N TYR A 153 12.95 -16.17 7.15
CA TYR A 153 14.17 -15.43 7.43
C TYR A 153 15.34 -16.36 7.70
N HIS A 154 16.45 -16.10 7.03
CA HIS A 154 17.70 -16.85 7.08
C HIS A 154 18.89 -15.96 7.45
N ASN A 155 19.97 -16.59 7.90
CA ASN A 155 21.22 -15.87 8.15
C ASN A 155 21.84 -15.42 6.83
N ILE A 156 22.43 -14.22 6.80
CA ILE A 156 23.10 -13.68 5.62
C ILE A 156 24.27 -14.57 5.14
N LEU A 157 24.92 -15.29 6.05
CA LEU A 157 26.00 -16.21 5.71
C LEU A 157 25.51 -17.37 4.83
N GLU A 158 24.27 -17.81 4.99
CA GLU A 158 23.67 -18.83 4.13
C GLU A 158 23.50 -18.33 2.69
N TYR A 159 23.16 -17.04 2.53
CA TYR A 159 23.10 -16.41 1.21
C TYR A 159 24.48 -16.42 0.52
N ILE A 160 25.52 -16.02 1.27
CA ILE A 160 26.90 -16.00 0.76
C ILE A 160 27.34 -17.41 0.33
N SER A 161 27.06 -18.42 1.14
CA SER A 161 27.42 -19.81 0.86
C SER A 161 26.67 -20.42 -0.33
N ASN A 162 25.38 -20.10 -0.48
CA ASN A 162 24.51 -20.73 -1.47
C ASN A 162 24.48 -20.01 -2.83
N GLU A 163 24.55 -18.67 -2.83
CA GLU A 163 24.35 -17.83 -4.03
C GLU A 163 25.68 -17.29 -4.58
N LEU A 164 26.69 -17.12 -3.72
CA LEU A 164 28.00 -16.61 -4.08
C LEU A 164 29.07 -17.73 -4.08
N ASN A 165 28.64 -19.00 -4.09
CA ASN A 165 29.58 -20.09 -4.22
C ASN A 165 30.37 -19.93 -5.55
N LEU A 166 31.44 -19.20 -5.39
CA LEU A 166 32.56 -19.14 -6.32
C LEU A 166 33.23 -20.49 -6.18
N GLY A 167 32.79 -21.46 -7.01
CA GLY A 167 33.45 -22.75 -7.14
C GLY A 167 34.90 -22.60 -7.54
#